data_1f6bb8755e3e159164d74d7b82a0e53b
#
_entry.id   1f6bb8755e3e159164d74d7b82a0e53b
#
_cell.length_a   1.000
_cell.length_b   1.000
_cell.length_c   1.000
_cell.angle_alpha   90.00
_cell.angle_beta   90.00
_cell.angle_gamma   90.00
#
_symmetry.space_group_name_H-M   'P 1'
#
loop_
_entity.id
_entity.type
_entity.pdbx_description
1 polymer ?
#
loop_
_entity_poly.entity_id
_entity_poly.type
_entity_poly.pdbx_seq_one_letter_code
_entity_poly.pdbx_strand_id
1 'polypeptide(L)'
;MKTGFLTLLMVLAMVFTGCQAQTYKVVPSKNYVTQRVNLGNVSSLTTYSFVDIIYKPSSGPAYAEVYAPDNIAKYVKLEEKGGELKVIFKVPGTNSYSINGKYTCEVRVYAPSVTGFCTLSSGDIKIDGDLNTRKDISLQTNSSGDIDARDLRCATLNIQTNSSGDIEAGNVECSKLVMCTNSSGDVSLEKANCDKAFLSTVSVSAMQPFF
;
A
#
# COMPACT_ATOMS: atom_id res chain seq x y z
N MET A 1 -21.21 75.91 -14.34
CA MET A 1 -20.91 74.65 -15.03
C MET A 1 -20.25 73.74 -13.99
N LYS A 2 -20.99 72.79 -13.44
CA LYS A 2 -20.49 71.83 -12.49
C LYS A 2 -20.75 70.42 -13.05
N THR A 3 -19.72 69.76 -13.55
CA THR A 3 -19.76 68.42 -14.06
C THR A 3 -19.69 67.42 -12.87
N GLY A 4 -20.79 66.73 -12.63
CA GLY A 4 -20.86 65.67 -11.63
C GLY A 4 -20.23 64.41 -12.20
N PHE A 5 -19.22 63.92 -11.50
CA PHE A 5 -18.53 62.64 -11.76
C PHE A 5 -19.35 61.52 -11.11
N LEU A 6 -20.10 60.76 -11.92
CA LEU A 6 -20.86 59.61 -11.44
C LEU A 6 -19.91 58.41 -11.38
N THR A 7 -19.40 58.09 -10.21
CA THR A 7 -18.61 56.86 -9.97
C THR A 7 -19.55 55.65 -9.88
N LEU A 8 -19.59 54.87 -10.94
CA LEU A 8 -20.24 53.58 -10.98
C LEU A 8 -19.45 52.57 -10.18
N LEU A 9 -19.87 52.29 -8.95
CA LEU A 9 -19.30 51.26 -8.09
C LEU A 9 -19.80 49.90 -8.58
N MET A 10 -19.00 49.21 -9.40
CA MET A 10 -19.27 47.83 -9.83
C MET A 10 -18.90 46.88 -8.70
N VAL A 11 -19.91 46.47 -7.92
CA VAL A 11 -19.76 45.39 -6.94
C VAL A 11 -19.70 44.08 -7.70
N LEU A 12 -18.46 43.59 -7.91
CA LEU A 12 -18.22 42.25 -8.45
C LEU A 12 -18.52 41.23 -7.34
N ALA A 13 -19.77 40.77 -7.30
CA ALA A 13 -20.14 39.64 -6.45
C ALA A 13 -19.43 38.40 -7.01
N MET A 14 -18.28 38.02 -6.39
CA MET A 14 -17.68 36.72 -6.62
C MET A 14 -18.62 35.67 -6.00
N VAL A 15 -19.42 35.06 -6.84
CA VAL A 15 -20.15 33.84 -6.49
C VAL A 15 -19.10 32.73 -6.37
N PHE A 16 -18.59 32.53 -5.16
CA PHE A 16 -17.89 31.31 -4.84
C PHE A 16 -18.91 30.17 -4.88
N THR A 17 -19.12 29.60 -6.07
CA THR A 17 -19.71 28.27 -6.18
C THR A 17 -18.68 27.30 -5.57
N GLY A 18 -18.75 27.12 -4.26
CA GLY A 18 -18.02 26.07 -3.58
C GLY A 18 -18.45 24.75 -4.21
N CYS A 19 -17.56 24.16 -4.98
CA CYS A 19 -17.73 22.80 -5.45
C CYS A 19 -17.72 21.91 -4.19
N GLN A 20 -18.90 21.69 -3.61
CA GLN A 20 -19.07 20.74 -2.53
C GLN A 20 -18.93 19.36 -3.15
N ALA A 21 -17.70 18.84 -3.16
CA ALA A 21 -17.46 17.46 -3.51
C ALA A 21 -18.29 16.59 -2.54
N GLN A 22 -19.35 16.00 -3.06
CA GLN A 22 -20.24 15.17 -2.27
C GLN A 22 -19.46 13.93 -1.79
N THR A 23 -19.13 13.89 -0.50
CA THR A 23 -18.45 12.73 0.11
C THR A 23 -19.41 11.55 0.14
N TYR A 24 -19.05 10.46 -0.51
CA TYR A 24 -19.81 9.23 -0.46
C TYR A 24 -19.60 8.56 0.90
N LYS A 25 -20.68 8.48 1.69
CA LYS A 25 -20.65 7.88 3.04
C LYS A 25 -21.16 6.45 3.00
N VAL A 26 -20.37 5.52 3.55
CA VAL A 26 -20.72 4.10 3.66
C VAL A 26 -20.65 3.68 5.12
N VAL A 27 -21.66 2.96 5.56
CA VAL A 27 -21.61 2.19 6.80
C VAL A 27 -21.41 0.74 6.38
N PRO A 28 -20.36 0.05 6.84
CA PRO A 28 -20.11 -1.34 6.49
C PRO A 28 -21.27 -2.23 6.90
N SER A 29 -21.72 -3.10 6.01
CA SER A 29 -22.70 -4.12 6.35
C SER A 29 -22.07 -5.18 7.28
N LYS A 30 -22.90 -5.95 7.96
CA LYS A 30 -22.45 -7.09 8.76
C LYS A 30 -22.29 -8.37 7.91
N ASN A 31 -22.72 -8.32 6.65
CA ASN A 31 -22.66 -9.44 5.73
C ASN A 31 -21.34 -9.41 4.94
N TYR A 32 -20.44 -10.32 5.24
CA TYR A 32 -19.15 -10.44 4.56
C TYR A 32 -19.26 -11.38 3.37
N VAL A 33 -18.53 -11.04 2.30
CA VAL A 33 -18.41 -11.86 1.10
C VAL A 33 -16.95 -12.13 0.79
N THR A 34 -16.70 -13.27 0.14
CA THR A 34 -15.41 -13.60 -0.45
C THR A 34 -15.60 -13.74 -1.96
N GLN A 35 -14.90 -12.89 -2.72
CA GLN A 35 -14.92 -12.91 -4.18
C GLN A 35 -13.59 -13.41 -4.70
N ARG A 36 -13.57 -14.53 -5.42
CA ARG A 36 -12.35 -15.08 -5.99
C ARG A 36 -12.15 -14.61 -7.43
N VAL A 37 -10.90 -14.21 -7.73
CA VAL A 37 -10.45 -13.75 -9.04
C VAL A 37 -9.20 -14.54 -9.42
N ASN A 38 -9.20 -15.19 -10.57
CA ASN A 38 -8.01 -15.85 -11.09
C ASN A 38 -7.02 -14.77 -11.58
N LEU A 39 -5.76 -14.99 -11.32
CA LEU A 39 -4.67 -14.09 -11.71
C LEU A 39 -3.77 -14.77 -12.74
N GLY A 40 -3.05 -13.98 -13.52
CA GLY A 40 -1.99 -14.46 -14.39
C GLY A 40 -0.66 -14.61 -13.64
N ASN A 41 0.43 -14.26 -14.31
CA ASN A 41 1.77 -14.31 -13.72
C ASN A 41 2.04 -13.02 -12.93
N VAL A 42 1.73 -13.04 -11.64
CA VAL A 42 1.97 -11.91 -10.73
C VAL A 42 3.35 -12.05 -10.10
N SER A 43 4.17 -11.01 -10.19
CA SER A 43 5.50 -10.90 -9.59
C SER A 43 5.62 -9.77 -8.56
N SER A 44 4.66 -8.82 -8.55
CA SER A 44 4.61 -7.76 -7.57
C SER A 44 3.18 -7.41 -7.16
N LEU A 45 3.04 -6.96 -5.90
CA LEU A 45 1.78 -6.54 -5.29
C LEU A 45 1.90 -5.09 -4.84
N THR A 46 0.91 -4.27 -5.18
CA THR A 46 0.87 -2.87 -4.77
C THR A 46 -0.51 -2.52 -4.23
N THR A 47 -0.58 -1.98 -3.01
CA THR A 47 -1.82 -1.39 -2.49
C THR A 47 -1.84 0.12 -2.75
N TYR A 48 -2.90 0.59 -3.44
CA TYR A 48 -3.16 1.99 -3.78
C TYR A 48 -4.21 2.63 -2.89
N SER A 49 -4.65 1.93 -1.85
CA SER A 49 -5.74 2.35 -0.99
C SER A 49 -5.53 1.87 0.46
N PHE A 50 -6.57 1.92 1.28
CA PHE A 50 -6.59 1.39 2.64
C PHE A 50 -6.82 -0.14 2.69
N VAL A 51 -6.95 -0.81 1.55
CA VAL A 51 -7.22 -2.25 1.48
C VAL A 51 -5.92 -3.01 1.73
N ASP A 52 -5.94 -3.89 2.71
CA ASP A 52 -4.78 -4.70 3.07
C ASP A 52 -4.57 -5.84 2.07
N ILE A 53 -3.32 -6.22 1.89
CA ILE A 53 -2.94 -7.38 1.09
C ILE A 53 -2.33 -8.43 2.00
N ILE A 54 -2.86 -9.66 1.97
CA ILE A 54 -2.26 -10.82 2.62
C ILE A 54 -1.73 -11.75 1.53
N TYR A 55 -0.42 -11.78 1.36
CA TYR A 55 0.22 -12.68 0.40
C TYR A 55 0.54 -14.02 1.04
N LYS A 56 0.11 -15.08 0.38
CA LYS A 56 0.38 -16.47 0.75
C LYS A 56 1.14 -17.17 -0.37
N PRO A 57 2.44 -17.47 -0.21
CA PRO A 57 3.18 -18.25 -1.18
C PRO A 57 2.48 -19.58 -1.47
N SER A 58 2.29 -19.92 -2.73
CA SER A 58 1.51 -21.07 -3.13
C SER A 58 2.11 -21.70 -4.40
N SER A 59 2.09 -23.01 -4.53
CA SER A 59 2.61 -23.72 -5.71
C SER A 59 1.60 -23.88 -6.85
N GLY A 60 0.33 -23.50 -6.62
CA GLY A 60 -0.74 -23.64 -7.60
C GLY A 60 -0.92 -22.43 -8.51
N PRO A 61 -1.94 -22.44 -9.38
CA PRO A 61 -2.32 -21.28 -10.17
C PRO A 61 -2.61 -20.07 -9.29
N ALA A 62 -2.17 -18.89 -9.74
CA ALA A 62 -2.36 -17.67 -8.97
C ALA A 62 -3.82 -17.23 -8.93
N TYR A 63 -4.28 -16.78 -7.79
CA TYR A 63 -5.60 -16.19 -7.59
C TYR A 63 -5.60 -15.23 -6.41
N ALA A 64 -6.59 -14.36 -6.38
CA ALA A 64 -6.87 -13.49 -5.24
C ALA A 64 -8.30 -13.71 -4.71
N GLU A 65 -8.47 -13.46 -3.42
CA GLU A 65 -9.77 -13.44 -2.73
C GLU A 65 -9.96 -12.07 -2.09
N VAL A 66 -11.00 -11.35 -2.52
CA VAL A 66 -11.43 -10.10 -1.89
C VAL A 66 -12.37 -10.46 -0.75
N TYR A 67 -11.99 -10.19 0.49
CA TYR A 67 -12.78 -10.41 1.68
C TYR A 67 -13.18 -9.07 2.31
N ALA A 68 -14.45 -8.74 2.29
CA ALA A 68 -14.97 -7.48 2.82
C ALA A 68 -16.50 -7.56 3.04
N PRO A 69 -17.11 -6.57 3.74
CA PRO A 69 -18.55 -6.36 3.71
C PRO A 69 -19.08 -6.27 2.27
N ASP A 70 -20.21 -6.87 1.96
CA ASP A 70 -20.78 -6.96 0.61
C ASP A 70 -20.96 -5.58 -0.06
N ASN A 71 -21.34 -4.57 0.73
CA ASN A 71 -21.50 -3.21 0.26
C ASN A 71 -20.17 -2.44 0.06
N ILE A 72 -19.04 -3.00 0.48
CA ILE A 72 -17.67 -2.50 0.30
C ILE A 72 -16.94 -3.28 -0.78
N ALA A 73 -17.03 -4.60 -0.77
CA ALA A 73 -16.31 -5.50 -1.69
C ALA A 73 -16.42 -5.10 -3.17
N LYS A 74 -17.59 -4.64 -3.60
CA LYS A 74 -17.86 -4.19 -4.98
C LYS A 74 -16.99 -3.01 -5.45
N TYR A 75 -16.39 -2.26 -4.51
CA TYR A 75 -15.52 -1.13 -4.81
C TYR A 75 -14.04 -1.48 -4.82
N VAL A 76 -13.67 -2.66 -4.36
CA VAL A 76 -12.31 -3.18 -4.47
C VAL A 76 -12.05 -3.60 -5.92
N LYS A 77 -11.02 -3.05 -6.53
CA LYS A 77 -10.60 -3.34 -7.90
C LYS A 77 -9.23 -3.98 -7.89
N LEU A 78 -9.09 -5.06 -8.62
CA LEU A 78 -7.85 -5.76 -8.88
C LEU A 78 -7.45 -5.49 -10.33
N GLU A 79 -6.34 -4.80 -10.53
CA GLU A 79 -5.81 -4.49 -11.86
C GLU A 79 -4.47 -5.18 -12.05
N GLU A 80 -4.39 -6.11 -13.01
CA GLU A 80 -3.17 -6.82 -13.36
C GLU A 80 -2.57 -6.24 -14.64
N LYS A 81 -1.32 -5.77 -14.55
CA LYS A 81 -0.59 -5.26 -15.71
C LYS A 81 0.91 -5.48 -15.57
N GLY A 82 1.52 -6.12 -16.55
CA GLY A 82 2.98 -6.30 -16.59
C GLY A 82 3.55 -7.10 -15.42
N GLY A 83 2.78 -8.02 -14.85
CA GLY A 83 3.17 -8.80 -13.67
C GLY A 83 2.93 -8.09 -12.33
N GLU A 84 2.44 -6.87 -12.33
CA GLU A 84 2.00 -6.16 -11.12
C GLU A 84 0.50 -6.35 -10.91
N LEU A 85 0.12 -6.72 -9.68
CA LEU A 85 -1.26 -6.68 -9.20
C LEU A 85 -1.46 -5.44 -8.34
N LYS A 86 -2.34 -4.54 -8.80
CA LYS A 86 -2.75 -3.33 -8.07
C LYS A 86 -4.06 -3.57 -7.34
N VAL A 87 -4.07 -3.30 -6.04
CA VAL A 87 -5.26 -3.32 -5.21
C VAL A 87 -5.73 -1.89 -4.99
N ILE A 88 -6.92 -1.56 -5.50
CA ILE A 88 -7.45 -0.20 -5.54
C ILE A 88 -8.86 -0.20 -4.96
N PHE A 89 -9.18 0.77 -4.10
CA PHE A 89 -10.56 1.03 -3.70
C PHE A 89 -11.10 2.22 -4.49
N LYS A 90 -12.16 2.01 -5.27
CA LYS A 90 -12.71 3.04 -6.15
C LYS A 90 -14.23 3.06 -6.12
N VAL A 91 -14.79 4.16 -5.66
CA VAL A 91 -16.23 4.43 -5.72
C VAL A 91 -16.54 5.17 -7.03
N PRO A 92 -17.43 4.65 -7.89
CA PRO A 92 -17.78 5.32 -9.14
C PRO A 92 -18.37 6.72 -8.91
N GLY A 93 -17.96 7.70 -9.72
CA GLY A 93 -18.51 9.05 -9.70
C GLY A 93 -18.03 9.95 -8.57
N THR A 94 -17.12 9.49 -7.70
CA THR A 94 -16.52 10.32 -6.66
C THR A 94 -15.09 9.91 -6.34
N ASN A 95 -14.26 10.90 -5.98
CA ASN A 95 -12.93 10.67 -5.41
C ASN A 95 -12.92 10.89 -3.89
N SER A 96 -14.06 11.25 -3.29
CA SER A 96 -14.20 11.48 -1.86
C SER A 96 -15.19 10.49 -1.26
N TYR A 97 -14.72 9.67 -0.32
CA TYR A 97 -15.55 8.71 0.40
C TYR A 97 -15.17 8.67 1.89
N SER A 98 -16.12 8.27 2.72
CA SER A 98 -15.93 8.02 4.15
C SER A 98 -16.61 6.72 4.51
N ILE A 99 -15.87 5.83 5.17
CA ILE A 99 -16.39 4.55 5.66
C ILE A 99 -16.39 4.61 7.19
N ASN A 100 -17.59 4.58 7.78
CA ASN A 100 -17.77 4.74 9.21
C ASN A 100 -18.11 3.41 9.87
N GLY A 101 -17.30 2.98 10.83
CA GLY A 101 -17.47 1.75 11.58
C GLY A 101 -16.25 0.85 11.52
N LYS A 102 -16.28 -0.25 12.29
CA LYS A 102 -15.23 -1.27 12.25
C LYS A 102 -15.56 -2.29 11.17
N TYR A 103 -14.61 -2.60 10.34
CA TYR A 103 -14.72 -3.61 9.29
C TYR A 103 -13.34 -4.14 8.93
N THR A 104 -13.32 -5.29 8.26
CA THR A 104 -12.14 -5.84 7.60
C THR A 104 -12.34 -5.72 6.10
N CYS A 105 -11.33 -5.25 5.37
CA CYS A 105 -11.33 -5.21 3.92
C CYS A 105 -9.93 -5.58 3.43
N GLU A 106 -9.77 -6.80 2.98
CA GLU A 106 -8.47 -7.37 2.62
C GLU A 106 -8.53 -8.17 1.32
N VAL A 107 -7.40 -8.25 0.65
CA VAL A 107 -7.18 -9.07 -0.54
C VAL A 107 -6.14 -10.13 -0.21
N ARG A 108 -6.56 -11.40 -0.17
CA ARG A 108 -5.67 -12.54 0.03
C ARG A 108 -5.16 -13.01 -1.32
N VAL A 109 -3.87 -12.94 -1.55
CA VAL A 109 -3.22 -13.30 -2.83
C VAL A 109 -2.46 -14.60 -2.66
N TYR A 110 -2.77 -15.57 -3.48
CA TYR A 110 -2.11 -16.88 -3.54
C TYR A 110 -1.37 -16.97 -4.86
N ALA A 111 -0.04 -16.95 -4.84
CA ALA A 111 0.77 -17.00 -6.05
C ALA A 111 2.17 -17.58 -5.75
N PRO A 112 2.84 -18.21 -6.77
CA PRO A 112 4.07 -18.96 -6.51
C PRO A 112 5.35 -18.12 -6.44
N SER A 113 5.38 -16.88 -6.92
CA SER A 113 6.66 -16.19 -7.14
C SER A 113 6.58 -14.67 -7.08
N VAL A 114 5.84 -14.13 -6.13
CA VAL A 114 5.85 -12.68 -5.86
C VAL A 114 7.11 -12.31 -5.10
N THR A 115 7.80 -11.29 -5.58
CA THR A 115 9.04 -10.79 -4.99
C THR A 115 9.07 -9.26 -4.81
N GLY A 116 8.07 -8.55 -5.33
CA GLY A 116 7.90 -7.11 -5.14
C GLY A 116 6.67 -6.79 -4.31
N PHE A 117 6.83 -5.94 -3.30
CA PHE A 117 5.75 -5.52 -2.39
C PHE A 117 5.84 -4.01 -2.17
N CYS A 118 4.74 -3.29 -2.40
CA CYS A 118 4.72 -1.83 -2.32
C CYS A 118 3.43 -1.31 -1.69
N THR A 119 3.53 -0.46 -0.67
CA THR A 119 2.41 0.31 -0.14
C THR A 119 2.47 1.74 -0.65
N LEU A 120 1.40 2.23 -1.27
CA LEU A 120 1.27 3.61 -1.76
C LEU A 120 0.21 4.42 -1.01
N SER A 121 -0.44 3.81 -0.01
CA SER A 121 -1.47 4.44 0.80
C SER A 121 -1.41 3.88 2.23
N SER A 122 -2.54 3.75 2.92
CA SER A 122 -2.63 3.28 4.31
C SER A 122 -3.01 1.81 4.46
N GLY A 123 -3.12 1.06 3.37
CA GLY A 123 -3.31 -0.39 3.43
C GLY A 123 -1.97 -1.09 3.64
N ASP A 124 -1.98 -2.13 4.46
CA ASP A 124 -0.80 -2.90 4.83
C ASP A 124 -0.58 -4.09 3.89
N ILE A 125 0.65 -4.58 3.86
CA ILE A 125 0.99 -5.83 3.17
C ILE A 125 1.57 -6.81 4.18
N LYS A 126 0.88 -7.94 4.34
CA LYS A 126 1.39 -9.05 5.14
C LYS A 126 1.84 -10.20 4.24
N ILE A 127 3.09 -10.61 4.38
CA ILE A 127 3.64 -11.80 3.74
C ILE A 127 3.49 -12.97 4.69
N ASP A 128 2.39 -13.72 4.55
CA ASP A 128 2.01 -14.83 5.43
C ASP A 128 2.59 -16.16 4.94
N GLY A 129 3.90 -16.26 5.03
CA GLY A 129 4.72 -17.43 4.70
C GLY A 129 6.15 -17.03 4.36
N ASP A 130 7.08 -17.97 4.53
CA ASP A 130 8.48 -17.74 4.26
C ASP A 130 8.73 -17.58 2.75
N LEU A 131 9.56 -16.63 2.37
CA LEU A 131 10.00 -16.45 0.99
C LEU A 131 11.41 -17.00 0.79
N ASN A 132 11.50 -18.06 0.02
CA ASN A 132 12.78 -18.67 -0.36
C ASN A 132 12.93 -18.63 -1.87
N THR A 133 13.76 -17.73 -2.36
CA THR A 133 13.98 -17.51 -3.79
C THR A 133 15.44 -17.21 -4.10
N ARG A 134 15.88 -17.44 -5.34
CA ARG A 134 17.18 -16.96 -5.85
C ARG A 134 17.08 -15.61 -6.56
N LYS A 135 15.88 -15.00 -6.59
CA LYS A 135 15.66 -13.68 -7.17
C LYS A 135 15.85 -12.60 -6.10
N ASP A 136 15.86 -11.37 -6.53
CA ASP A 136 15.83 -10.22 -5.64
C ASP A 136 14.41 -10.02 -5.07
N ILE A 137 14.33 -9.63 -3.80
CA ILE A 137 13.09 -9.22 -3.13
C ILE A 137 13.14 -7.71 -2.92
N SER A 138 12.01 -7.03 -3.14
CA SER A 138 11.84 -5.60 -2.89
C SER A 138 10.65 -5.35 -1.98
N LEU A 139 10.89 -4.67 -0.87
CA LEU A 139 9.89 -4.20 0.09
C LEU A 139 9.93 -2.67 0.11
N GLN A 140 8.80 -2.01 -0.17
CA GLN A 140 8.75 -0.56 -0.27
C GLN A 140 7.50 0.01 0.38
N THR A 141 7.68 0.99 1.28
CA THR A 141 6.58 1.82 1.81
C THR A 141 6.75 3.26 1.34
N ASN A 142 5.70 3.83 0.73
CA ASN A 142 5.68 5.20 0.24
C ASN A 142 4.65 6.08 0.95
N SER A 143 3.94 5.52 1.93
CA SER A 143 2.92 6.22 2.70
C SER A 143 2.86 5.64 4.12
N SER A 144 1.68 5.50 4.74
CA SER A 144 1.53 5.06 6.12
C SER A 144 1.21 3.57 6.26
N GLY A 145 1.10 2.83 5.16
CA GLY A 145 0.88 1.38 5.20
C GLY A 145 2.18 0.64 5.45
N ASP A 146 2.11 -0.41 6.26
CA ASP A 146 3.25 -1.20 6.71
C ASP A 146 3.46 -2.45 5.86
N ILE A 147 4.66 -3.05 5.96
CA ILE A 147 4.94 -4.36 5.38
C ILE A 147 5.47 -5.28 6.49
N ASP A 148 4.72 -6.36 6.75
CA ASP A 148 5.09 -7.41 7.70
C ASP A 148 5.47 -8.69 6.91
N ALA A 149 6.69 -9.15 7.06
CA ALA A 149 7.21 -10.35 6.41
C ALA A 149 7.72 -11.37 7.43
N ARG A 150 7.55 -12.64 7.10
CA ARG A 150 8.23 -13.74 7.81
C ARG A 150 9.68 -13.85 7.35
N ASP A 151 10.22 -15.05 7.38
CA ASP A 151 11.60 -15.30 6.99
C ASP A 151 11.83 -15.10 5.48
N LEU A 152 12.91 -14.42 5.14
CA LEU A 152 13.25 -14.07 3.76
C LEU A 152 14.61 -14.65 3.40
N ARG A 153 14.66 -15.45 2.34
CA ARG A 153 15.90 -15.90 1.71
C ARG A 153 15.92 -15.51 0.24
N CYS A 154 16.92 -14.73 -0.21
CA CYS A 154 16.97 -14.18 -1.55
C CYS A 154 18.40 -13.85 -2.01
N ALA A 155 18.58 -13.45 -3.27
CA ALA A 155 19.87 -12.95 -3.76
C ALA A 155 20.13 -11.54 -3.19
N THR A 156 19.26 -10.58 -3.50
CA THR A 156 19.31 -9.22 -2.94
C THR A 156 17.99 -8.91 -2.23
N LEU A 157 18.08 -8.36 -1.02
CA LEU A 157 16.94 -7.74 -0.36
C LEU A 157 17.05 -6.22 -0.45
N ASN A 158 16.09 -5.60 -1.14
CA ASN A 158 15.97 -4.15 -1.22
C ASN A 158 14.81 -3.69 -0.33
N ILE A 159 15.11 -2.83 0.63
CA ILE A 159 14.12 -2.27 1.57
C ILE A 159 14.15 -0.75 1.44
N GLN A 160 12.98 -0.13 1.26
CA GLN A 160 12.87 1.31 1.17
C GLN A 160 11.64 1.81 1.92
N THR A 161 11.84 2.75 2.86
CA THR A 161 10.76 3.51 3.48
C THR A 161 10.88 4.99 3.07
N ASN A 162 9.82 5.54 2.50
CA ASN A 162 9.80 6.93 2.02
C ASN A 162 8.82 7.82 2.81
N SER A 163 8.14 7.26 3.81
CA SER A 163 7.17 7.97 4.64
C SER A 163 7.09 7.34 6.03
N SER A 164 5.90 7.27 6.65
CA SER A 164 5.74 6.81 8.03
C SER A 164 5.42 5.31 8.16
N GLY A 165 5.31 4.59 7.03
CA GLY A 165 5.07 3.14 7.05
C GLY A 165 6.33 2.37 7.41
N ASP A 166 6.18 1.36 8.26
CA ASP A 166 7.26 0.53 8.76
C ASP A 166 7.43 -0.74 7.94
N ILE A 167 8.63 -1.32 7.98
CA ILE A 167 8.90 -2.63 7.38
C ILE A 167 9.49 -3.54 8.45
N GLU A 168 8.78 -4.62 8.74
CA GLU A 168 9.23 -5.65 9.65
C GLU A 168 9.49 -6.96 8.90
N ALA A 169 10.56 -7.66 9.24
CA ALA A 169 10.82 -9.00 8.74
C ALA A 169 11.47 -9.87 9.82
N GLY A 170 11.21 -11.17 9.74
CA GLY A 170 11.84 -12.19 10.58
C GLY A 170 13.31 -12.38 10.23
N ASN A 171 13.74 -13.63 10.06
CA ASN A 171 15.12 -13.93 9.69
C ASN A 171 15.37 -13.64 8.22
N VAL A 172 16.44 -12.91 7.93
CA VAL A 172 16.87 -12.56 6.57
C VAL A 172 18.18 -13.25 6.23
N GLU A 173 18.20 -14.02 5.14
CA GLU A 173 19.40 -14.58 4.56
C GLU A 173 19.55 -14.10 3.11
N CYS A 174 20.60 -13.35 2.80
CA CYS A 174 20.82 -12.82 1.44
C CYS A 174 22.29 -12.60 1.11
N SER A 175 22.64 -12.55 -0.17
CA SER A 175 23.99 -12.13 -0.56
C SER A 175 24.17 -10.63 -0.42
N LYS A 176 23.09 -9.85 -0.60
CA LYS A 176 23.16 -8.39 -0.52
C LYS A 176 21.91 -7.82 0.14
N LEU A 177 22.12 -6.98 1.15
CA LEU A 177 21.08 -6.16 1.77
C LEU A 177 21.28 -4.70 1.37
N VAL A 178 20.21 -4.05 0.88
CA VAL A 178 20.17 -2.61 0.60
C VAL A 178 18.98 -2.04 1.34
N MET A 179 19.23 -1.13 2.28
CA MET A 179 18.18 -0.46 3.06
C MET A 179 18.32 1.06 2.90
N CYS A 180 17.20 1.71 2.61
CA CYS A 180 17.11 3.15 2.52
C CYS A 180 15.88 3.64 3.27
N THR A 181 16.08 4.45 4.30
CA THR A 181 14.99 5.10 5.05
C THR A 181 15.07 6.61 4.80
N ASN A 182 14.02 7.18 4.20
CA ASN A 182 13.99 8.60 3.81
C ASN A 182 13.04 9.44 4.66
N SER A 183 12.49 8.88 5.74
CA SER A 183 11.50 9.58 6.58
C SER A 183 11.40 8.94 7.96
N SER A 184 10.21 8.98 8.58
CA SER A 184 9.96 8.52 9.96
C SER A 184 9.64 7.04 10.08
N GLY A 185 9.49 6.32 8.95
CA GLY A 185 9.25 4.88 8.98
C GLY A 185 10.50 4.11 9.39
N ASP A 186 10.29 3.09 10.22
CA ASP A 186 11.35 2.25 10.74
C ASP A 186 11.49 0.94 9.94
N VAL A 187 12.68 0.35 9.98
CA VAL A 187 12.94 -0.99 9.45
C VAL A 187 13.47 -1.87 10.57
N SER A 188 12.75 -2.95 10.84
CA SER A 188 13.11 -3.94 11.86
C SER A 188 13.31 -5.32 11.22
N LEU A 189 14.49 -5.92 11.44
CA LEU A 189 14.79 -7.29 11.04
C LEU A 189 15.16 -8.06 12.33
N GLU A 190 14.49 -9.19 12.60
CA GLU A 190 14.81 -9.97 13.79
C GLU A 190 16.26 -10.46 13.76
N LYS A 191 16.70 -10.94 12.60
CA LYS A 191 18.07 -11.33 12.34
C LYS A 191 18.41 -11.15 10.87
N ALA A 192 19.58 -10.60 10.56
CA ALA A 192 20.08 -10.50 9.21
C ALA A 192 21.43 -11.20 9.07
N ASN A 193 21.54 -12.14 8.13
CA ASN A 193 22.76 -12.82 7.74
C ASN A 193 22.99 -12.59 6.24
N CYS A 194 23.81 -11.59 5.92
CA CYS A 194 24.03 -11.14 4.55
C CYS A 194 25.53 -10.95 4.29
N ASP A 195 26.00 -11.33 3.09
CA ASP A 195 27.43 -11.19 2.75
C ASP A 195 27.85 -9.71 2.66
N LYS A 196 26.91 -8.84 2.24
CA LYS A 196 27.13 -7.39 2.12
C LYS A 196 25.87 -6.62 2.53
N ALA A 197 26.05 -5.52 3.27
CA ALA A 197 24.96 -4.63 3.65
C ALA A 197 25.30 -3.18 3.27
N PHE A 198 24.33 -2.47 2.67
CA PHE A 198 24.38 -1.07 2.31
C PHE A 198 23.19 -0.36 2.98
N LEU A 199 23.49 0.52 3.90
CA LEU A 199 22.49 1.19 4.72
C LEU A 199 22.59 2.68 4.49
N SER A 200 21.45 3.32 4.19
CA SER A 200 21.34 4.78 4.04
C SER A 200 20.12 5.27 4.81
N THR A 201 20.32 6.24 5.69
CA THR A 201 19.24 6.89 6.44
C THR A 201 19.32 8.39 6.24
N VAL A 202 18.16 9.02 5.96
CA VAL A 202 18.03 10.48 5.84
C VAL A 202 17.40 11.08 7.10
N SER A 203 16.82 10.28 7.99
CA SER A 203 16.32 10.69 9.31
C SER A 203 16.92 9.83 10.41
N VAL A 204 17.25 10.47 11.55
CA VAL A 204 17.87 9.82 12.69
C VAL A 204 16.79 9.21 13.59
N SER A 205 16.63 7.91 13.53
CA SER A 205 16.11 7.12 14.65
C SER A 205 16.98 5.88 14.79
N ALA A 206 17.35 5.56 16.04
CA ALA A 206 18.47 4.70 16.39
C ALA A 206 18.43 3.33 15.72
N MET A 207 19.40 3.05 14.88
CA MET A 207 19.78 1.68 14.52
C MET A 207 20.33 0.97 15.75
N GLN A 208 19.76 -0.15 16.10
CA GLN A 208 20.43 -1.11 17.00
C GLN A 208 21.60 -1.73 16.21
N PRO A 209 22.83 -1.77 16.77
CA PRO A 209 23.97 -2.35 16.08
C PRO A 209 23.75 -3.87 15.92
N PHE A 210 23.94 -4.33 14.71
CA PHE A 210 23.99 -5.76 14.40
C PHE A 210 25.35 -6.32 14.84
N PHE A 211 25.34 -7.25 15.81
CA PHE A 211 26.47 -8.10 16.16
C PHE A 211 26.03 -9.56 16.11
#